data_371e368ce03ea071b555faae039e84ce
#
_entry.id   371e368ce03ea071b555faae039e84ce
#
_cell.length_a   1.000
_cell.length_b   1.000
_cell.length_c   1.000
_cell.angle_alpha   90.00
_cell.angle_beta   90.00
_cell.angle_gamma   90.00
#
_symmetry.space_group_name_H-M   'P 1'
#
loop_
_entity.id
_entity.type
_entity.pdbx_description
1 polymer ?
#
loop_
_entity_poly.entity_id
_entity_poly.type
_entity_poly.pdbx_seq_one_letter_code
_entity_poly.pdbx_strand_id
1 'polypeptide(L)'
;METASDRRQAQAEQVDLGGLTPTYLITKRCFDFTASLIGLVLLSGVFLVLAILIKLDDPHGKVFYSQTRLGKDGRSFQMWKFRSMVAGADKMVDKLLKKNDVEGAMFKIKNDPRITRVGRVIRKYSLDELPQLYNVLRGDMSLVGPRPPLPREVIKYTNYDRQRLTVVPGVTGLWQISGRNDLDFPEMVALDIHYINNACVLEDIKILLKTVLVVVRPTGAY
;
A
#
# COMPACT_ATOMS: atom_id res chain seq x y z
N MET A 1 -27.26 -3.19 4.62
CA MET A 1 -27.72 -2.89 3.24
C MET A 1 -27.54 -1.40 3.06
N GLU A 2 -26.39 -0.99 2.54
CA GLU A 2 -26.09 0.42 2.29
C GLU A 2 -26.99 0.92 1.16
N THR A 3 -27.69 2.02 1.38
CA THR A 3 -28.62 2.54 0.38
C THR A 3 -27.88 3.22 -0.76
N ALA A 4 -28.49 3.29 -1.95
CA ALA A 4 -27.94 4.05 -3.07
C ALA A 4 -27.71 5.54 -2.72
N SER A 5 -28.33 6.04 -1.65
CA SER A 5 -28.13 7.36 -1.04
C SER A 5 -26.75 7.48 -0.36
N ASP A 6 -26.34 6.47 0.41
CA ASP A 6 -25.05 6.47 1.11
C ASP A 6 -23.88 6.43 0.13
N ARG A 7 -24.04 5.67 -0.97
CA ARG A 7 -23.07 5.64 -2.07
C ARG A 7 -22.96 6.99 -2.83
N ARG A 8 -24.08 7.70 -2.97
CA ARG A 8 -24.08 9.04 -3.59
C ARG A 8 -23.50 10.11 -2.68
N GLN A 9 -23.67 9.98 -1.36
CA GLN A 9 -23.04 10.89 -0.39
C GLN A 9 -21.53 10.67 -0.32
N ALA A 10 -21.05 9.41 -0.31
CA ALA A 10 -19.61 9.11 -0.42
C ALA A 10 -18.97 9.63 -1.72
N GLN A 11 -19.72 9.64 -2.84
CA GLN A 11 -19.26 10.20 -4.11
C GLN A 11 -19.32 11.74 -4.20
N ALA A 12 -19.96 12.41 -3.24
CA ALA A 12 -20.06 13.87 -3.20
C ALA A 12 -18.90 14.56 -2.47
N GLU A 13 -18.12 13.80 -1.70
CA GLU A 13 -16.97 14.34 -0.97
C GLU A 13 -15.81 14.57 -1.96
N GLN A 14 -15.60 15.84 -2.34
CA GLN A 14 -14.43 16.23 -3.12
C GLN A 14 -13.22 16.43 -2.19
N VAL A 15 -12.02 16.20 -2.72
CA VAL A 15 -10.79 16.47 -1.97
C VAL A 15 -10.69 17.96 -1.68
N ASP A 16 -10.61 18.28 -0.39
CA ASP A 16 -10.23 19.60 0.11
C ASP A 16 -8.74 19.60 0.48
N LEU A 17 -7.95 20.27 -0.34
CA LEU A 17 -6.50 20.40 -0.11
C LEU A 17 -6.17 21.50 0.93
N GLY A 18 -7.16 22.22 1.46
CA GLY A 18 -6.96 23.31 2.45
C GLY A 18 -6.32 22.83 3.75
N GLY A 19 -6.55 21.56 4.13
CA GLY A 19 -5.90 20.91 5.29
C GLY A 19 -4.41 20.63 5.08
N LEU A 20 -3.93 20.56 3.84
CA LEU A 20 -2.53 20.26 3.50
C LEU A 20 -1.66 21.53 3.55
N THR A 21 -1.55 22.13 4.72
CA THR A 21 -0.73 23.34 4.90
C THR A 21 0.74 23.08 4.60
N PRO A 22 1.51 24.08 4.13
CA PRO A 22 2.96 23.93 3.92
C PRO A 22 3.69 23.43 5.17
N THR A 23 3.28 23.92 6.35
CA THR A 23 3.86 23.48 7.64
C THR A 23 3.62 21.99 7.88
N TYR A 24 2.40 21.48 7.65
CA TYR A 24 2.11 20.05 7.76
C TYR A 24 2.96 19.24 6.80
N LEU A 25 3.02 19.64 5.52
CA LEU A 25 3.77 18.91 4.50
C LEU A 25 5.27 18.82 4.79
N ILE A 26 5.88 19.93 5.30
CA ILE A 26 7.28 19.96 5.70
C ILE A 26 7.50 19.05 6.91
N THR A 27 6.68 19.19 7.95
CA THR A 27 6.78 18.38 9.18
C THR A 27 6.62 16.89 8.86
N LYS A 28 5.61 16.56 8.06
CA LYS A 28 5.39 15.19 7.58
C LYS A 28 6.61 14.66 6.84
N ARG A 29 7.18 15.43 5.92
CA ARG A 29 8.35 15.00 5.14
C ARG A 29 9.57 14.78 6.01
N CYS A 30 9.83 15.67 6.98
CA CYS A 30 10.93 15.50 7.95
C CYS A 30 10.73 14.24 8.81
N PHE A 31 9.51 14.01 9.28
CA PHE A 31 9.17 12.82 10.04
C PHE A 31 9.34 11.55 9.19
N ASP A 32 8.77 11.50 7.98
CA ASP A 32 8.86 10.37 7.04
C ASP A 32 10.33 10.01 6.75
N PHE A 33 11.16 11.02 6.45
CA PHE A 33 12.58 10.83 6.17
C PHE A 33 13.32 10.25 7.38
N THR A 34 13.16 10.87 8.54
CA THR A 34 13.86 10.46 9.77
C THR A 34 13.43 9.08 10.24
N ALA A 35 12.11 8.82 10.27
CA ALA A 35 11.59 7.53 10.70
C ALA A 35 11.95 6.40 9.75
N SER A 36 11.94 6.64 8.42
CA SER A 36 12.35 5.62 7.45
C SER A 36 13.85 5.34 7.48
N LEU A 37 14.69 6.37 7.69
CA LEU A 37 16.14 6.18 7.86
C LEU A 37 16.44 5.34 9.11
N ILE A 38 15.87 5.69 10.24
CA ILE A 38 16.01 4.94 11.49
C ILE A 38 15.48 3.50 11.29
N GLY A 39 14.30 3.34 10.68
CA GLY A 39 13.72 2.05 10.39
C GLY A 39 14.62 1.17 9.54
N LEU A 40 15.22 1.68 8.47
CA LEU A 40 16.14 0.93 7.63
C LEU A 40 17.40 0.47 8.40
N VAL A 41 17.94 1.33 9.26
CA VAL A 41 19.11 0.97 10.09
C VAL A 41 18.76 -0.10 11.12
N LEU A 42 17.69 0.12 11.90
CA LEU A 42 17.28 -0.82 12.95
C LEU A 42 16.83 -2.18 12.39
N LEU A 43 16.18 -2.19 11.24
CA LEU A 43 15.69 -3.42 10.61
C LEU A 43 16.72 -4.08 9.69
N SER A 44 17.95 -3.57 9.58
CA SER A 44 18.98 -4.12 8.69
C SER A 44 19.25 -5.62 8.94
N GLY A 45 19.29 -6.06 10.20
CA GLY A 45 19.40 -7.48 10.55
C GLY A 45 18.22 -8.32 10.08
N VAL A 46 16.98 -7.78 10.17
CA VAL A 46 15.77 -8.43 9.65
C VAL A 46 15.84 -8.53 8.13
N PHE A 47 16.28 -7.48 7.44
CA PHE A 47 16.49 -7.50 5.99
C PHE A 47 17.45 -8.61 5.57
N LEU A 48 18.56 -8.79 6.29
CA LEU A 48 19.54 -9.86 6.01
C LEU A 48 18.92 -11.25 6.18
N VAL A 49 18.23 -11.47 7.30
CA VAL A 49 17.56 -12.77 7.57
C VAL A 49 16.51 -13.07 6.50
N LEU A 50 15.65 -12.11 6.16
CA LEU A 50 14.64 -12.28 5.11
C LEU A 50 15.29 -12.54 3.73
N ALA A 51 16.38 -11.85 3.40
CA ALA A 51 17.12 -12.08 2.16
C ALA A 51 17.64 -13.52 2.05
N ILE A 52 18.20 -14.05 3.13
CA ILE A 52 18.67 -15.45 3.20
C ILE A 52 17.50 -16.41 3.04
N LEU A 53 16.42 -16.24 3.78
CA LEU A 53 15.25 -17.12 3.74
C LEU A 53 14.61 -17.14 2.34
N ILE A 54 14.47 -15.98 1.67
CA ILE A 54 13.94 -15.87 0.31
C ILE A 54 14.85 -16.61 -0.69
N LYS A 55 16.17 -16.52 -0.51
CA LYS A 55 17.14 -17.21 -1.37
C LYS A 55 17.15 -18.72 -1.15
N LEU A 56 16.93 -19.19 0.08
CA LEU A 56 16.82 -20.61 0.38
C LEU A 56 15.52 -21.23 -0.16
N ASP A 57 14.40 -20.46 -0.16
CA ASP A 57 13.10 -20.93 -0.65
C ASP A 57 13.03 -20.98 -2.20
N ASP A 58 13.62 -19.98 -2.87
CA ASP A 58 13.77 -19.94 -4.34
C ASP A 58 15.12 -19.30 -4.74
N PRO A 59 16.17 -20.12 -4.98
CA PRO A 59 17.52 -19.64 -5.28
C PRO A 59 17.64 -18.87 -6.59
N HIS A 60 16.78 -19.13 -7.57
CA HIS A 60 16.91 -18.61 -8.93
C HIS A 60 16.44 -17.15 -9.06
N GLY A 61 15.57 -16.67 -8.19
CA GLY A 61 15.04 -15.31 -8.26
C GLY A 61 15.84 -14.29 -7.46
N LYS A 62 15.62 -13.01 -7.72
CA LYS A 62 16.17 -11.90 -6.92
C LYS A 62 15.51 -11.83 -5.55
N VAL A 63 16.20 -11.30 -4.53
CA VAL A 63 15.65 -11.06 -3.19
C VAL A 63 14.58 -9.96 -3.22
N PHE A 64 14.87 -8.89 -3.93
CA PHE A 64 13.96 -7.76 -4.11
C PHE A 64 13.20 -7.86 -5.41
N TYR A 65 11.98 -7.39 -5.37
CA TYR A 65 11.08 -7.19 -6.49
C TYR A 65 10.67 -5.72 -6.56
N SER A 66 10.60 -5.16 -7.75
CA SER A 66 10.08 -3.82 -7.95
C SER A 66 8.91 -3.84 -8.92
N GLN A 67 7.93 -2.99 -8.66
CA GLN A 67 6.74 -2.86 -9.49
C GLN A 67 6.45 -1.39 -9.75
N THR A 68 6.17 -1.06 -11.02
CA THR A 68 5.76 0.30 -11.38
C THR A 68 4.41 0.62 -10.75
N ARG A 69 4.37 1.72 -10.01
CA ARG A 69 3.18 2.28 -9.39
C ARG A 69 3.03 3.75 -9.76
N LEU A 70 1.83 4.29 -9.57
CA LEU A 70 1.58 5.72 -9.74
C LEU A 70 1.54 6.41 -8.38
N GLY A 71 2.28 7.49 -8.27
CA GLY A 71 2.35 8.37 -7.12
C GLY A 71 1.56 9.65 -7.34
N LYS A 72 1.97 10.71 -6.63
CA LYS A 72 1.37 12.04 -6.72
C LYS A 72 1.32 12.52 -8.18
N ASP A 73 0.20 13.10 -8.57
CA ASP A 73 -0.09 13.63 -9.90
C ASP A 73 0.09 12.59 -11.03
N GLY A 74 -0.06 11.29 -10.71
CA GLY A 74 0.08 10.21 -11.66
C GLY A 74 1.52 9.90 -12.10
N ARG A 75 2.54 10.44 -11.42
CA ARG A 75 3.93 10.18 -11.74
C ARG A 75 4.30 8.74 -11.41
N SER A 76 4.92 8.03 -12.35
CA SER A 76 5.33 6.65 -12.14
C SER A 76 6.61 6.56 -11.31
N PHE A 77 6.66 5.57 -10.41
CA PHE A 77 7.86 5.22 -9.65
C PHE A 77 7.97 3.70 -9.47
N GLN A 78 9.17 3.22 -9.08
CA GLN A 78 9.42 1.80 -8.78
C GLN A 78 9.20 1.56 -7.29
N MET A 79 8.11 0.88 -6.94
CA MET A 79 7.82 0.47 -5.56
C MET A 79 8.58 -0.82 -5.24
N TRP A 80 9.41 -0.80 -4.21
CA TRP A 80 10.25 -1.91 -3.80
C TRP A 80 9.56 -2.81 -2.77
N LYS A 81 9.73 -4.12 -2.93
CA LYS A 81 9.27 -5.14 -1.98
C LYS A 81 10.28 -6.28 -1.87
N PHE A 82 10.20 -7.05 -0.80
CA PHE A 82 10.77 -8.39 -0.82
C PHE A 82 9.97 -9.29 -1.76
N ARG A 83 10.67 -10.15 -2.50
CA ARG A 83 10.02 -11.13 -3.35
C ARG A 83 9.30 -12.18 -2.50
N SER A 84 7.99 -12.26 -2.66
CA SER A 84 7.10 -13.21 -1.99
C SER A 84 6.47 -14.23 -2.94
N MET A 85 6.78 -14.14 -4.23
CA MET A 85 6.28 -15.02 -5.28
C MET A 85 7.42 -15.69 -6.03
N VAL A 86 7.12 -16.81 -6.69
CA VAL A 86 8.08 -17.55 -7.54
C VAL A 86 8.62 -16.68 -8.68
N ALA A 87 9.81 -17.00 -9.16
CA ALA A 87 10.38 -16.32 -10.31
C ALA A 87 9.43 -16.46 -11.54
N GLY A 88 9.16 -15.32 -12.21
CA GLY A 88 8.25 -15.29 -13.37
C GLY A 88 6.76 -15.26 -13.03
N ALA A 89 6.37 -15.02 -11.78
CA ALA A 89 4.98 -14.91 -11.35
C ALA A 89 4.13 -13.92 -12.18
N ASP A 90 4.75 -12.86 -12.71
CA ASP A 90 4.07 -11.88 -13.57
C ASP A 90 3.52 -12.50 -14.86
N LYS A 91 4.24 -13.46 -15.44
CA LYS A 91 3.80 -14.18 -16.66
C LYS A 91 2.60 -15.10 -16.41
N MET A 92 2.29 -15.39 -15.16
CA MET A 92 1.15 -16.23 -14.76
C MET A 92 -0.13 -15.41 -14.54
N VAL A 93 -0.05 -14.10 -14.50
CA VAL A 93 -1.19 -13.22 -14.16
C VAL A 93 -2.34 -13.42 -15.13
N ASP A 94 -2.09 -13.42 -16.44
CA ASP A 94 -3.13 -13.50 -17.47
C ASP A 94 -3.95 -14.80 -17.36
N LYS A 95 -3.29 -15.91 -16.99
CA LYS A 95 -3.96 -17.21 -16.77
C LYS A 95 -4.82 -17.22 -15.50
N LEU A 96 -4.52 -16.33 -14.56
CA LEU A 96 -5.18 -16.26 -13.26
C LEU A 96 -6.23 -15.15 -13.17
N LEU A 97 -6.34 -14.26 -14.17
CA LEU A 97 -7.31 -13.16 -14.19
C LEU A 97 -8.76 -13.64 -14.02
N LYS A 98 -9.10 -14.83 -14.54
CA LYS A 98 -10.43 -15.46 -14.39
C LYS A 98 -10.73 -15.91 -12.94
N LYS A 99 -9.73 -15.95 -12.06
CA LYS A 99 -9.84 -16.38 -10.66
C LYS A 99 -9.76 -15.18 -9.69
N ASN A 100 -10.09 -13.98 -10.17
CA ASN A 100 -10.09 -12.80 -9.31
C ASN A 100 -11.22 -12.89 -8.29
N ASP A 101 -10.89 -12.79 -6.99
CA ASP A 101 -11.84 -12.86 -5.88
C ASP A 101 -12.44 -11.49 -5.52
N VAL A 102 -12.01 -10.40 -6.19
CA VAL A 102 -12.43 -9.03 -5.88
C VAL A 102 -13.03 -8.36 -7.11
N GLU A 103 -14.19 -7.75 -6.95
CA GLU A 103 -14.79 -6.90 -7.98
C GLU A 103 -14.06 -5.55 -8.12
N GLY A 104 -14.02 -4.98 -9.32
CA GLY A 104 -13.45 -3.66 -9.58
C GLY A 104 -12.07 -3.66 -10.21
N ALA A 105 -11.27 -2.63 -9.90
CA ALA A 105 -9.97 -2.40 -10.54
C ALA A 105 -8.84 -3.27 -10.00
N MET A 106 -9.00 -3.82 -8.80
CA MET A 106 -7.97 -4.59 -8.11
C MET A 106 -7.99 -6.07 -8.52
N PHE A 107 -6.81 -6.71 -8.45
CA PHE A 107 -6.65 -8.15 -8.66
C PHE A 107 -6.15 -8.83 -7.39
N LYS A 108 -6.89 -9.84 -6.93
CA LYS A 108 -6.57 -10.59 -5.72
C LYS A 108 -7.09 -12.04 -5.81
N ILE A 109 -6.30 -12.98 -5.32
CA ILE A 109 -6.67 -14.40 -5.19
C ILE A 109 -6.32 -14.86 -3.77
N LYS A 110 -7.29 -15.43 -3.05
CA LYS A 110 -7.14 -15.89 -1.65
C LYS A 110 -6.04 -16.94 -1.49
N ASN A 111 -5.96 -17.91 -2.41
CA ASN A 111 -4.93 -18.95 -2.43
C ASN A 111 -4.10 -18.82 -3.70
N ASP A 112 -3.32 -17.75 -3.82
CA ASP A 112 -2.50 -17.49 -5.00
C ASP A 112 -1.37 -18.52 -5.12
N PRO A 113 -1.37 -19.38 -6.16
CA PRO A 113 -0.38 -20.44 -6.35
C PRO A 113 1.04 -19.92 -6.61
N ARG A 114 1.18 -18.64 -6.90
CA ARG A 114 2.48 -17.99 -7.15
C ARG A 114 3.25 -17.70 -5.88
N ILE A 115 2.58 -17.70 -4.71
CA ILE A 115 3.19 -17.33 -3.42
C ILE A 115 4.07 -18.48 -2.93
N THR A 116 5.36 -18.18 -2.61
CA THR A 116 6.29 -19.15 -2.05
C THR A 116 5.97 -19.48 -0.58
N ARG A 117 6.62 -20.48 0.01
CA ARG A 117 6.42 -20.84 1.44
C ARG A 117 6.82 -19.69 2.36
N VAL A 118 8.03 -19.16 2.18
CA VAL A 118 8.51 -17.98 2.92
C VAL A 118 7.65 -16.76 2.57
N GLY A 119 7.27 -16.60 1.28
CA GLY A 119 6.39 -15.55 0.79
C GLY A 119 5.07 -15.46 1.55
N ARG A 120 4.47 -16.59 1.91
CA ARG A 120 3.23 -16.64 2.69
C ARG A 120 3.40 -16.05 4.09
N VAL A 121 4.51 -16.38 4.74
CA VAL A 121 4.81 -15.83 6.07
C VAL A 121 5.08 -14.33 6.02
N ILE A 122 5.96 -13.88 5.11
CA ILE A 122 6.32 -12.46 5.04
C ILE A 122 5.13 -11.58 4.64
N ARG A 123 4.23 -12.06 3.77
CA ARG A 123 2.99 -11.36 3.42
C ARG A 123 2.00 -11.29 4.57
N LYS A 124 1.84 -12.37 5.33
CA LYS A 124 0.96 -12.40 6.51
C LYS A 124 1.28 -11.27 7.49
N TYR A 125 2.56 -10.99 7.71
CA TYR A 125 3.03 -9.94 8.61
C TYR A 125 3.44 -8.66 7.89
N SER A 126 3.12 -8.50 6.59
CA SER A 126 3.48 -7.34 5.75
C SER A 126 4.99 -7.03 5.73
N LEU A 127 5.84 -8.00 6.05
CA LEU A 127 7.30 -7.85 6.03
C LEU A 127 7.84 -7.68 4.61
N ASP A 128 7.09 -8.17 3.60
CA ASP A 128 7.43 -7.95 2.20
C ASP A 128 7.40 -6.47 1.80
N GLU A 129 6.72 -5.62 2.56
CA GLU A 129 6.59 -4.19 2.29
C GLU A 129 7.69 -3.32 2.93
N LEU A 130 8.53 -3.90 3.81
CA LEU A 130 9.61 -3.15 4.47
C LEU A 130 10.55 -2.40 3.51
N PRO A 131 10.90 -2.92 2.30
CA PRO A 131 11.73 -2.16 1.35
C PRO A 131 11.08 -0.86 0.84
N GLN A 132 9.78 -0.65 1.03
CA GLN A 132 9.13 0.63 0.71
C GLN A 132 9.64 1.78 1.59
N LEU A 133 10.26 1.52 2.75
CA LEU A 133 10.96 2.54 3.53
C LEU A 133 12.03 3.26 2.69
N TYR A 134 12.65 2.58 1.74
CA TYR A 134 13.56 3.20 0.78
C TYR A 134 12.82 4.17 -0.18
N ASN A 135 11.60 3.82 -0.61
CA ASN A 135 10.79 4.73 -1.40
C ASN A 135 10.36 5.96 -0.59
N VAL A 136 10.09 5.79 0.71
CA VAL A 136 9.79 6.92 1.62
C VAL A 136 11.01 7.81 1.76
N LEU A 137 12.19 7.24 1.96
CA LEU A 137 13.46 7.99 2.07
C LEU A 137 13.71 8.83 0.81
N ARG A 138 13.45 8.28 -0.37
CA ARG A 138 13.56 8.98 -1.66
C ARG A 138 12.51 10.08 -1.88
N GLY A 139 11.35 9.98 -1.21
CA GLY A 139 10.21 10.87 -1.41
C GLY A 139 9.21 10.41 -2.46
N ASP A 140 9.37 9.22 -3.02
CA ASP A 140 8.38 8.59 -3.90
C ASP A 140 7.11 8.23 -3.12
N MET A 141 7.26 7.94 -1.81
CA MET A 141 6.21 7.58 -0.88
C MET A 141 6.34 8.34 0.44
N SER A 142 5.28 8.30 1.24
CA SER A 142 5.19 8.68 2.64
C SER A 142 4.96 7.43 3.49
N LEU A 143 5.17 7.50 4.80
CA LEU A 143 4.77 6.43 5.71
C LEU A 143 3.26 6.25 5.71
N VAL A 144 2.49 7.35 5.71
CA VAL A 144 1.02 7.34 5.73
C VAL A 144 0.47 8.07 4.51
N GLY A 145 -0.48 7.45 3.81
CA GLY A 145 -1.16 8.03 2.65
C GLY A 145 -1.97 7.00 1.88
N PRO A 146 -2.65 7.40 0.81
CA PRO A 146 -3.34 6.48 -0.10
C PRO A 146 -2.40 5.42 -0.66
N ARG A 147 -2.88 4.19 -0.82
CA ARG A 147 -2.09 3.12 -1.45
C ARG A 147 -1.78 3.47 -2.92
N PRO A 148 -0.51 3.37 -3.36
CA PRO A 148 -0.15 3.64 -4.76
C PRO A 148 -0.78 2.59 -5.69
N PRO A 149 -1.61 3.02 -6.68
CA PRO A 149 -2.25 2.11 -7.62
C PRO A 149 -1.30 1.64 -8.71
N LEU A 150 -1.68 0.53 -9.36
CA LEU A 150 -1.06 0.10 -10.62
C LEU A 150 -1.52 0.99 -11.78
N PRO A 151 -0.67 1.22 -12.81
CA PRO A 151 -1.10 1.95 -14.02
C PRO A 151 -2.38 1.38 -14.66
N ARG A 152 -2.51 0.04 -14.71
CA ARG A 152 -3.69 -0.64 -15.25
C ARG A 152 -4.97 -0.44 -14.42
N GLU A 153 -4.85 -0.15 -13.13
CA GLU A 153 -5.99 0.16 -12.27
C GLU A 153 -6.52 1.55 -12.55
N VAL A 154 -5.62 2.53 -12.73
CA VAL A 154 -5.96 3.94 -12.97
C VAL A 154 -6.66 4.16 -14.32
N ILE A 155 -6.48 3.27 -15.29
CA ILE A 155 -7.25 3.31 -16.57
C ILE A 155 -8.75 3.19 -16.31
N LYS A 156 -9.14 2.45 -15.26
CA LYS A 156 -10.54 2.23 -14.86
C LYS A 156 -11.07 3.25 -13.86
N TYR A 157 -10.24 4.19 -13.41
CA TYR A 157 -10.61 5.17 -12.39
C TYR A 157 -11.56 6.23 -12.93
N THR A 158 -12.61 6.51 -12.17
CA THR A 158 -13.46 7.68 -12.33
C THR A 158 -12.70 8.95 -11.94
N ASN A 159 -13.29 10.12 -12.20
CA ASN A 159 -12.73 11.39 -11.74
C ASN A 159 -12.67 11.46 -10.20
N TYR A 160 -13.61 10.83 -9.52
CA TYR A 160 -13.60 10.70 -8.06
C TYR A 160 -12.42 9.86 -7.58
N ASP A 161 -12.21 8.69 -8.15
CA ASP A 161 -11.12 7.79 -7.76
C ASP A 161 -9.73 8.43 -7.99
N ARG A 162 -9.60 9.27 -9.03
CA ARG A 162 -8.34 9.96 -9.35
C ARG A 162 -7.92 10.97 -8.32
N GLN A 163 -8.83 11.46 -7.48
CA GLN A 163 -8.53 12.43 -6.43
C GLN A 163 -7.54 11.87 -5.39
N ARG A 164 -7.48 10.54 -5.19
CA ARG A 164 -6.47 9.92 -4.34
C ARG A 164 -5.02 10.09 -4.81
N LEU A 165 -4.83 10.51 -6.06
CA LEU A 165 -3.51 10.78 -6.64
C LEU A 165 -3.03 12.23 -6.41
N THR A 166 -3.78 13.06 -5.71
CA THR A 166 -3.42 14.46 -5.43
C THR A 166 -2.32 14.59 -4.36
N VAL A 167 -2.07 13.53 -3.60
CA VAL A 167 -1.07 13.49 -2.54
C VAL A 167 -0.04 12.40 -2.77
N VAL A 168 1.08 12.46 -2.03
CA VAL A 168 2.10 11.41 -2.03
C VAL A 168 1.49 10.13 -1.43
N PRO A 169 1.62 8.96 -2.11
CA PRO A 169 1.08 7.70 -1.62
C PRO A 169 1.81 7.19 -0.38
N GLY A 170 1.11 6.39 0.45
CA GLY A 170 1.63 5.84 1.69
C GLY A 170 2.06 4.37 1.61
N VAL A 171 2.93 3.97 2.55
CA VAL A 171 3.19 2.55 2.87
C VAL A 171 1.98 1.96 3.58
N THR A 172 1.40 2.71 4.52
CA THR A 172 0.11 2.42 5.16
C THR A 172 -0.88 3.56 4.94
N GLY A 173 -2.16 3.31 5.19
CA GLY A 173 -3.21 4.30 5.02
C GLY A 173 -4.46 3.95 5.81
N LEU A 174 -5.43 4.86 5.84
CA LEU A 174 -6.62 4.73 6.67
C LEU A 174 -7.42 3.45 6.35
N TRP A 175 -7.68 3.13 5.09
CA TRP A 175 -8.41 1.92 4.73
C TRP A 175 -7.64 0.63 5.09
N GLN A 176 -6.29 0.67 5.05
CA GLN A 176 -5.45 -0.48 5.39
C GLN A 176 -5.53 -0.87 6.87
N ILE A 177 -5.97 0.04 7.74
CA ILE A 177 -6.19 -0.19 9.17
C ILE A 177 -7.66 -0.30 9.56
N SER A 178 -8.62 -0.03 8.63
CA SER A 178 -10.05 0.06 8.93
C SER A 178 -10.87 -1.15 8.48
N GLY A 179 -10.30 -2.08 7.70
CA GLY A 179 -11.04 -3.26 7.22
C GLY A 179 -10.23 -4.09 6.24
N ARG A 180 -9.15 -3.50 5.68
CA ARG A 180 -8.24 -4.18 4.73
C ARG A 180 -8.97 -4.85 3.58
N ASN A 181 -9.01 -6.19 3.65
CA ASN A 181 -9.51 -7.05 2.60
C ASN A 181 -11.04 -7.20 2.57
N ASP A 182 -11.72 -6.74 3.61
CA ASP A 182 -13.17 -6.82 3.73
C ASP A 182 -13.88 -5.61 3.09
N LEU A 183 -13.08 -4.58 2.70
CA LEU A 183 -13.57 -3.38 2.02
C LEU A 183 -13.60 -3.58 0.50
N ASP A 184 -14.63 -3.06 -0.14
CA ASP A 184 -14.70 -2.95 -1.59
C ASP A 184 -13.87 -1.73 -2.10
N PHE A 185 -13.69 -1.64 -3.42
CA PHE A 185 -12.89 -0.57 -4.00
C PHE A 185 -13.46 0.84 -3.76
N PRO A 186 -14.77 1.10 -3.91
CA PRO A 186 -15.38 2.39 -3.55
C PRO A 186 -15.15 2.79 -2.09
N GLU A 187 -15.28 1.85 -1.15
CA GLU A 187 -15.03 2.10 0.28
C GLU A 187 -13.57 2.46 0.55
N MET A 188 -12.62 1.76 -0.10
CA MET A 188 -11.19 2.10 -0.01
C MET A 188 -10.91 3.53 -0.50
N VAL A 189 -11.53 3.93 -1.63
CA VAL A 189 -11.37 5.27 -2.19
C VAL A 189 -11.97 6.31 -1.25
N ALA A 190 -13.17 6.08 -0.70
CA ALA A 190 -13.81 6.99 0.24
C ALA A 190 -12.94 7.23 1.48
N LEU A 191 -12.34 6.18 2.05
CA LEU A 191 -11.43 6.28 3.17
C LEU A 191 -10.12 7.01 2.82
N ASP A 192 -9.59 6.83 1.60
CA ASP A 192 -8.42 7.59 1.15
C ASP A 192 -8.73 9.08 1.02
N ILE A 193 -9.90 9.44 0.47
CA ILE A 193 -10.32 10.84 0.34
C ILE A 193 -10.61 11.44 1.72
N HIS A 194 -11.26 10.69 2.60
CA HIS A 194 -11.46 11.11 3.99
C HIS A 194 -10.13 11.40 4.69
N TYR A 195 -9.12 10.55 4.51
CA TYR A 195 -7.78 10.78 5.05
C TYR A 195 -7.18 12.08 4.49
N ILE A 196 -7.26 12.30 3.17
CA ILE A 196 -6.69 13.51 2.53
C ILE A 196 -7.31 14.78 3.11
N ASN A 197 -8.63 14.81 3.28
CA ASN A 197 -9.38 15.94 3.79
C ASN A 197 -9.09 16.24 5.28
N ASN A 198 -8.72 15.20 6.05
CA ASN A 198 -8.44 15.32 7.49
C ASN A 198 -6.95 15.13 7.83
N ALA A 199 -6.06 15.20 6.83
CA ALA A 199 -4.66 14.91 7.01
C ALA A 199 -3.99 15.89 7.97
N CYS A 200 -3.44 15.36 9.05
CA CYS A 200 -2.65 16.11 10.04
C CYS A 200 -1.68 15.15 10.74
N VAL A 201 -0.69 15.71 11.42
CA VAL A 201 0.35 14.92 12.13
C VAL A 201 -0.25 13.94 13.13
N LEU A 202 -1.31 14.35 13.86
CA LEU A 202 -1.95 13.49 14.85
C LEU A 202 -2.64 12.28 14.19
N GLU A 203 -3.29 12.49 13.04
CA GLU A 203 -3.95 11.41 12.30
C GLU A 203 -2.90 10.44 11.72
N ASP A 204 -1.79 10.95 11.19
CA ASP A 204 -0.67 10.12 10.74
C ASP A 204 -0.14 9.23 11.88
N ILE A 205 0.08 9.79 13.07
CA ILE A 205 0.55 9.02 14.23
C ILE A 205 -0.47 7.94 14.63
N LYS A 206 -1.76 8.27 14.67
CA LYS A 206 -2.81 7.28 14.98
C LYS A 206 -2.82 6.13 13.98
N ILE A 207 -2.71 6.42 12.69
CA ILE A 207 -2.66 5.40 11.63
C ILE A 207 -1.42 4.53 11.81
N LEU A 208 -0.25 5.11 12.09
CA LEU A 208 0.99 4.34 12.33
C LEU A 208 0.86 3.40 13.53
N LEU A 209 0.34 3.89 14.66
CA LEU A 209 0.14 3.06 15.87
C LEU A 209 -0.83 1.91 15.59
N LYS A 210 -1.94 2.17 14.91
CA LYS A 210 -2.89 1.12 14.50
C LYS A 210 -2.25 0.13 13.51
N THR A 211 -1.39 0.60 12.59
CA THR A 211 -0.67 -0.26 11.65
C THR A 211 0.19 -1.28 12.39
N VAL A 212 0.93 -0.85 13.43
CA VAL A 212 1.74 -1.76 14.25
C VAL A 212 0.86 -2.85 14.88
N LEU A 213 -0.29 -2.49 15.44
CA LEU A 213 -1.23 -3.46 16.03
C LEU A 213 -1.75 -4.46 15.00
N VAL A 214 -2.08 -3.98 13.80
CA VAL A 214 -2.59 -4.80 12.69
C VAL A 214 -1.52 -5.74 12.13
N VAL A 215 -0.24 -5.32 12.12
CA VAL A 215 0.89 -6.17 11.69
C VAL A 215 1.19 -7.25 12.74
N VAL A 216 1.13 -6.92 14.03
CA VAL A 216 1.39 -7.87 15.13
C VAL A 216 0.23 -8.86 15.29
N ARG A 217 -1.01 -8.42 15.08
CA ARG A 217 -2.22 -9.26 15.15
C ARG A 217 -2.96 -9.24 13.81
N PRO A 218 -2.43 -9.93 12.80
CA PRO A 218 -3.00 -9.88 11.46
C PRO A 218 -4.37 -10.54 11.42
N THR A 219 -5.42 -9.73 11.32
CA THR A 219 -6.79 -10.15 10.99
C THR A 219 -7.00 -9.91 9.50
N GLY A 220 -7.52 -10.90 8.78
CA GLY A 220 -7.86 -10.74 7.35
C GLY A 220 -6.66 -10.62 6.39
N ALA A 221 -5.43 -10.98 6.80
CA ALA A 221 -4.27 -11.05 5.89
C ALA A 221 -4.22 -12.43 5.20
N TYR A 222 -4.19 -12.43 3.86
CA TYR A 222 -4.04 -13.63 3.04
C TYR A 222 -2.80 -13.50 2.17
#